data_1fda3083e95a878c32a35f643c46dd52
#
_entry.id   1fda3083e95a878c32a35f643c46dd52
#
_cell.length_a   1.000
_cell.length_b   1.000
_cell.length_c   1.000
_cell.angle_alpha   90.00
_cell.angle_beta   90.00
_cell.angle_gamma   90.00
#
_symmetry.space_group_name_H-M   'P 1'
#
loop_
_entity.id
_entity.type
_entity.pdbx_description
1 polymer ?
#
loop_
_entity_poly.entity_id
_entity_poly.type
_entity_poly.pdbx_seq_one_letter_code
_entity_poly.pdbx_strand_id
1 'polypeptide(L)'
;MPSPEPTVSTSNLAEQLVRLTRRMHRAQKHHLEHLDIAFTPAQSRLLRIVDHYRGTPPRMADLAERLEVVPRAVTTLVDALEANGAVRRVPDPANRRVVRIELTDTGRSTLRALRSARRAAAEEILAPLSADQREVLGGLLSTLVDGPGAPH
;
A
#
# COMPACT_ATOMS: atom_id res chain seq x y z
N MET A 1 -44.00 4.23 20.31
CA MET A 1 -43.09 5.17 19.62
C MET A 1 -41.76 4.43 19.39
N PRO A 2 -41.41 4.07 18.16
CA PRO A 2 -40.07 3.57 17.93
C PRO A 2 -39.12 4.73 18.08
N SER A 3 -38.09 4.54 18.92
CA SER A 3 -36.96 5.46 19.01
C SER A 3 -36.29 5.56 17.62
N PRO A 4 -35.95 6.76 17.13
CA PRO A 4 -35.24 6.86 15.87
C PRO A 4 -33.88 6.18 16.02
N GLU A 5 -33.62 5.18 15.20
CA GLU A 5 -32.28 4.62 15.06
C GLU A 5 -31.33 5.76 14.70
N PRO A 6 -30.13 5.84 15.29
CA PRO A 6 -29.18 6.89 14.94
C PRO A 6 -28.79 6.72 13.48
N THR A 7 -29.35 7.56 12.62
CA THR A 7 -28.97 7.62 11.21
C THR A 7 -27.53 8.09 11.15
N VAL A 8 -26.60 7.18 10.87
CA VAL A 8 -25.18 7.51 10.73
C VAL A 8 -25.02 8.42 9.52
N SER A 9 -24.76 9.69 9.77
CA SER A 9 -24.57 10.69 8.71
C SER A 9 -23.31 10.36 7.88
N THR A 10 -23.39 10.52 6.56
CA THR A 10 -22.23 10.38 5.66
C THR A 10 -21.06 11.28 6.09
N SER A 11 -21.32 12.48 6.60
CA SER A 11 -20.30 13.37 7.14
C SER A 11 -19.55 12.77 8.33
N ASN A 12 -20.29 12.10 9.23
CA ASN A 12 -19.68 11.41 10.37
C ASN A 12 -18.80 10.22 9.92
N LEU A 13 -19.29 9.44 8.95
CA LEU A 13 -18.52 8.34 8.37
C LEU A 13 -17.22 8.84 7.68
N ALA A 14 -17.31 9.93 6.93
CA ALA A 14 -16.16 10.55 6.28
C ALA A 14 -15.09 10.94 7.31
N GLU A 15 -15.49 11.58 8.40
CA GLU A 15 -14.57 11.96 9.48
C GLU A 15 -13.96 10.74 10.17
N GLN A 16 -14.76 9.71 10.44
CA GLN A 16 -14.28 8.45 11.03
C GLN A 16 -13.26 7.76 10.13
N LEU A 17 -13.49 7.71 8.81
CA LEU A 17 -12.55 7.15 7.83
C LEU A 17 -11.21 7.91 7.83
N VAL A 18 -11.26 9.24 7.84
CA VAL A 18 -10.05 10.07 7.90
C VAL A 18 -9.28 9.81 9.20
N ARG A 19 -9.96 9.77 10.33
CA ARG A 19 -9.34 9.47 11.64
C ARG A 19 -8.71 8.08 11.68
N LEU A 20 -9.41 7.08 11.12
CA LEU A 20 -8.91 5.70 11.03
C LEU A 20 -7.65 5.64 10.16
N THR A 21 -7.67 6.28 9.00
CA THR A 21 -6.51 6.36 8.10
C THR A 21 -5.29 6.97 8.78
N ARG A 22 -5.49 8.09 9.50
CA ARG A 22 -4.40 8.74 10.25
C ARG A 22 -3.87 7.83 11.37
N ARG A 23 -4.76 7.13 12.06
CA ARG A 23 -4.38 6.18 13.12
C ARG A 23 -3.57 5.03 12.55
N MET A 24 -3.99 4.47 11.41
CA MET A 24 -3.27 3.41 10.70
C MET A 24 -1.85 3.85 10.30
N HIS A 25 -1.71 5.04 9.72
CA HIS A 25 -0.40 5.58 9.35
C HIS A 25 0.52 5.77 10.57
N ARG A 26 0.00 6.30 11.68
CA ARG A 26 0.81 6.45 12.92
C ARG A 26 1.25 5.11 13.47
N ALA A 27 0.37 4.13 13.52
CA ALA A 27 0.70 2.79 13.99
C ALA A 27 1.75 2.11 13.10
N GLN A 28 1.62 2.21 11.77
CA GLN A 28 2.62 1.70 10.83
C GLN A 28 3.99 2.37 11.05
N LYS A 29 4.01 3.69 11.17
CA LYS A 29 5.23 4.45 11.43
C LYS A 29 5.91 3.98 12.72
N HIS A 30 5.15 3.80 13.78
CA HIS A 30 5.66 3.32 15.06
C HIS A 30 6.32 1.93 14.94
N HIS A 31 5.70 1.01 14.20
CA HIS A 31 6.26 -0.32 13.95
C HIS A 31 7.50 -0.31 13.06
N LEU A 32 7.78 0.76 12.34
CA LEU A 32 8.95 0.91 11.46
C LEU A 32 10.09 1.71 12.09
N GLU A 33 9.86 2.44 13.18
CA GLU A 33 10.85 3.34 13.78
C GLU A 33 12.18 2.66 14.15
N HIS A 34 12.13 1.40 14.55
CA HIS A 34 13.31 0.63 14.92
C HIS A 34 14.07 -0.01 13.74
N LEU A 35 13.54 0.09 12.54
CA LEU A 35 14.09 -0.57 11.34
C LEU A 35 14.89 0.37 10.44
N ASP A 36 15.01 1.64 10.80
CA ASP A 36 15.65 2.69 10.01
C ASP A 36 15.13 2.76 8.55
N ILE A 37 13.84 2.43 8.39
CA ILE A 37 13.15 2.43 7.10
C ILE A 37 12.33 3.72 6.99
N ALA A 38 12.84 4.66 6.20
CA ALA A 38 12.18 5.93 5.92
C ALA A 38 11.71 5.98 4.46
N PHE A 39 10.61 5.30 4.14
CA PHE A 39 9.99 5.39 2.82
C PHE A 39 8.70 6.20 2.86
N THR A 40 8.50 7.04 1.85
CA THR A 40 7.23 7.72 1.64
C THR A 40 6.15 6.72 1.24
N PRO A 41 4.86 7.05 1.42
CA PRO A 41 3.76 6.19 0.94
C PRO A 41 3.86 5.88 -0.56
N ALA A 42 4.30 6.84 -1.37
CA ALA A 42 4.48 6.64 -2.82
C ALA A 42 5.62 5.66 -3.13
N GLN A 43 6.75 5.75 -2.43
CA GLN A 43 7.87 4.81 -2.54
C GLN A 43 7.45 3.40 -2.13
N SER A 44 6.74 3.27 -1.01
CA SER A 44 6.22 1.98 -0.54
C SER A 44 5.24 1.36 -1.53
N ARG A 45 4.39 2.19 -2.17
CA ARG A 45 3.46 1.74 -3.20
C ARG A 45 4.19 1.25 -4.45
N LEU A 46 5.25 1.96 -4.89
CA LEU A 46 6.06 1.54 -6.03
C LEU A 46 6.71 0.19 -5.77
N LEU A 47 7.32 -0.02 -4.60
CA LEU A 47 7.92 -1.32 -4.23
C LEU A 47 6.91 -2.46 -4.31
N ARG A 48 5.68 -2.25 -3.84
CA ARG A 48 4.60 -3.26 -3.92
C ARG A 48 4.21 -3.55 -5.36
N ILE A 49 4.14 -2.53 -6.21
CA ILE A 49 3.81 -2.71 -7.63
C ILE A 49 4.91 -3.51 -8.31
N VAL A 50 6.18 -3.17 -8.10
CA VAL A 50 7.32 -3.92 -8.68
C VAL A 50 7.29 -5.39 -8.25
N ASP A 51 7.02 -5.67 -6.97
CA ASP A 51 6.91 -7.05 -6.47
C ASP A 51 5.75 -7.84 -7.09
N HIS A 52 4.71 -7.15 -7.50
CA HIS A 52 3.55 -7.79 -8.13
C HIS A 52 3.86 -8.32 -9.53
N TYR A 53 4.84 -7.72 -10.23
CA TYR A 53 5.32 -8.20 -11.54
C TYR A 53 6.28 -9.39 -11.37
N ARG A 54 5.72 -10.54 -11.03
CA ARG A 54 6.49 -11.78 -10.89
C ARG A 54 6.83 -12.34 -12.27
N GLY A 55 8.11 -12.43 -12.59
CA GLY A 55 8.61 -12.95 -13.85
C GLY A 55 9.26 -11.89 -14.72
N THR A 56 8.48 -11.01 -15.32
CA THR A 56 9.02 -9.90 -16.13
C THR A 56 8.93 -8.59 -15.36
N PRO A 57 10.07 -7.97 -15.00
CA PRO A 57 10.04 -6.70 -14.29
C PRO A 57 9.31 -5.60 -15.09
N PRO A 58 8.60 -4.66 -14.43
CA PRO A 58 7.86 -3.61 -15.10
C PRO A 58 8.79 -2.60 -15.76
N ARG A 59 8.30 -1.97 -16.84
CA ARG A 59 8.93 -0.79 -17.43
C ARG A 59 8.55 0.46 -16.65
N MET A 60 9.27 1.54 -16.89
CA MET A 60 8.93 2.85 -16.30
C MET A 60 7.50 3.29 -16.64
N ALA A 61 7.06 3.05 -17.90
CA ALA A 61 5.69 3.36 -18.34
C ALA A 61 4.63 2.55 -17.60
N ASP A 62 4.88 1.27 -17.34
CA ASP A 62 3.95 0.40 -16.60
C ASP A 62 3.78 0.91 -15.16
N LEU A 63 4.87 1.38 -14.54
CA LEU A 63 4.83 1.97 -13.21
C LEU A 63 4.06 3.29 -13.17
N ALA A 64 4.24 4.15 -14.19
CA ALA A 64 3.50 5.41 -14.29
C ALA A 64 1.99 5.18 -14.38
N GLU A 65 1.58 4.23 -15.21
CA GLU A 65 0.18 3.84 -15.37
C GLU A 65 -0.41 3.29 -14.05
N ARG A 66 0.29 2.34 -13.42
CA ARG A 66 -0.17 1.71 -12.16
C ARG A 66 -0.20 2.67 -10.97
N LEU A 67 0.71 3.64 -10.93
CA LEU A 67 0.74 4.67 -9.91
C LEU A 67 -0.22 5.82 -10.19
N GLU A 68 -0.73 5.90 -11.43
CA GLU A 68 -1.57 7.02 -11.90
C GLU A 68 -0.86 8.37 -11.77
N VAL A 69 0.42 8.39 -12.13
CA VAL A 69 1.26 9.60 -12.07
C VAL A 69 1.97 9.85 -13.40
N VAL A 70 2.45 11.07 -13.56
CA VAL A 70 3.26 11.45 -14.74
C VAL A 70 4.61 10.72 -14.73
N PRO A 71 5.19 10.39 -15.91
CA PRO A 71 6.46 9.66 -16.00
C PRO A 71 7.60 10.27 -15.20
N ARG A 72 7.68 11.60 -15.12
CA ARG A 72 8.69 12.32 -14.35
C ARG A 72 8.63 11.99 -12.84
N ALA A 73 7.43 11.82 -12.30
CA ALA A 73 7.25 11.45 -10.90
C ALA A 73 7.78 10.03 -10.63
N VAL A 74 7.57 9.09 -11.57
CA VAL A 74 8.14 7.73 -11.47
C VAL A 74 9.66 7.79 -11.46
N THR A 75 10.28 8.58 -12.33
CA THR A 75 11.73 8.74 -12.36
C THR A 75 12.27 9.19 -11.00
N THR A 76 11.66 10.20 -10.39
CA THR A 76 12.05 10.69 -9.06
C THR A 76 11.91 9.60 -7.98
N LEU A 77 10.82 8.84 -8.01
CA LEU A 77 10.60 7.74 -7.05
C LEU A 77 11.62 6.62 -7.23
N VAL A 78 11.90 6.23 -8.47
CA VAL A 78 12.88 5.19 -8.80
C VAL A 78 14.29 5.63 -8.42
N ASP A 79 14.67 6.88 -8.70
CA ASP A 79 15.98 7.43 -8.33
C ASP A 79 16.19 7.35 -6.81
N ALA A 80 15.20 7.73 -6.02
CA ALA A 80 15.26 7.66 -4.57
C ALA A 80 15.37 6.22 -4.06
N LEU A 81 14.59 5.29 -4.63
CA LEU A 81 14.61 3.89 -4.24
C LEU A 81 15.91 3.18 -4.67
N GLU A 82 16.47 3.55 -5.81
CA GLU A 82 17.77 3.06 -6.28
C GLU A 82 18.90 3.57 -5.40
N ALA A 83 18.86 4.84 -5.01
CA ALA A 83 19.83 5.42 -4.06
C ALA A 83 19.78 4.72 -2.69
N ASN A 84 18.63 4.27 -2.25
CA ASN A 84 18.46 3.46 -1.03
C ASN A 84 18.78 1.97 -1.24
N GLY A 85 19.14 1.56 -2.44
CA GLY A 85 19.48 0.18 -2.76
C GLY A 85 18.29 -0.79 -2.81
N ALA A 86 17.06 -0.27 -2.85
CA ALA A 86 15.83 -1.08 -2.82
C ALA A 86 15.41 -1.61 -4.20
N VAL A 87 15.72 -0.86 -5.24
CA VAL A 87 15.48 -1.25 -6.64
C VAL A 87 16.73 -1.06 -7.47
N ARG A 88 16.76 -1.67 -8.65
CA ARG A 88 17.79 -1.44 -9.66
C ARG A 88 17.15 -1.36 -11.04
N ARG A 89 17.79 -0.59 -11.90
CA ARG A 89 17.47 -0.53 -13.32
C ARG A 89 18.20 -1.66 -14.05
N VAL A 90 17.46 -2.40 -14.86
CA VAL A 90 18.02 -3.45 -15.71
C VAL A 90 17.58 -3.24 -17.15
N PRO A 91 18.44 -3.53 -18.16
CA PRO A 91 18.01 -3.46 -19.55
C PRO A 91 17.03 -4.60 -19.86
N ASP A 92 16.06 -4.31 -20.72
CA ASP A 92 15.17 -5.34 -21.26
C ASP A 92 16.00 -6.30 -22.13
N PRO A 93 15.86 -7.65 -21.96
CA PRO A 93 16.59 -8.63 -22.76
C PRO A 93 16.32 -8.53 -24.26
N ALA A 94 15.07 -8.17 -24.64
CA ALA A 94 14.66 -8.04 -26.05
C ALA A 94 15.00 -6.69 -26.65
N ASN A 95 15.08 -5.62 -25.86
CA ASN A 95 15.38 -4.28 -26.32
C ASN A 95 16.16 -3.50 -25.26
N ARG A 96 17.47 -3.43 -25.38
CA ARG A 96 18.38 -2.77 -24.42
C ARG A 96 18.13 -1.28 -24.23
N ARG A 97 17.36 -0.64 -25.06
CA ARG A 97 16.94 0.78 -24.89
C ARG A 97 15.79 0.93 -23.89
N VAL A 98 15.09 -0.17 -23.59
CA VAL A 98 14.01 -0.21 -22.60
C VAL A 98 14.61 -0.58 -21.26
N VAL A 99 14.32 0.24 -20.24
CA VAL A 99 14.72 0.02 -18.86
C VAL A 99 13.58 -0.60 -18.10
N ARG A 100 13.89 -1.64 -17.35
CA ARG A 100 12.98 -2.31 -16.40
C ARG A 100 13.46 -2.09 -14.98
N ILE A 101 12.53 -2.14 -14.04
CA ILE A 101 12.81 -1.93 -12.62
C ILE A 101 12.57 -3.24 -11.88
N GLU A 102 13.56 -3.69 -11.13
CA GLU A 102 13.42 -4.89 -10.29
C GLU A 102 13.82 -4.61 -8.84
N LEU A 103 13.26 -5.39 -7.93
CA LEU A 103 13.64 -5.36 -6.53
C LEU A 103 15.02 -5.99 -6.33
N THR A 104 15.84 -5.37 -5.51
CA THR A 104 17.04 -5.97 -4.94
C THR A 104 16.67 -6.87 -3.75
N ASP A 105 17.63 -7.61 -3.20
CA ASP A 105 17.41 -8.34 -1.94
C ASP A 105 17.08 -7.40 -0.79
N THR A 106 17.71 -6.23 -0.75
CA THR A 106 17.36 -5.16 0.19
C THR A 106 15.93 -4.70 -0.02
N GLY A 107 15.50 -4.47 -1.25
CA GLY A 107 14.11 -4.07 -1.57
C GLY A 107 13.09 -5.12 -1.15
N ARG A 108 13.36 -6.39 -1.38
CA ARG A 108 12.51 -7.50 -0.91
C ARG A 108 12.42 -7.57 0.62
N SER A 109 13.54 -7.39 1.30
CA SER A 109 13.60 -7.36 2.76
C SER A 109 12.80 -6.17 3.32
N THR A 110 12.98 -4.99 2.74
CA THR A 110 12.23 -3.79 3.07
C THR A 110 10.72 -4.00 2.88
N LEU A 111 10.32 -4.59 1.76
CA LEU A 111 8.91 -4.86 1.48
C LEU A 111 8.29 -5.83 2.50
N ARG A 112 9.02 -6.86 2.92
CA ARG A 112 8.57 -7.75 4.01
C ARG A 112 8.38 -6.98 5.32
N ALA A 113 9.31 -6.11 5.67
CA ALA A 113 9.21 -5.28 6.87
C ALA A 113 8.01 -4.32 6.81
N LEU A 114 7.77 -3.69 5.67
CA LEU A 114 6.59 -2.83 5.44
C LEU A 114 5.26 -3.60 5.57
N ARG A 115 5.20 -4.82 5.05
CA ARG A 115 4.03 -5.70 5.19
C ARG A 115 3.80 -6.11 6.63
N SER A 116 4.87 -6.48 7.34
CA SER A 116 4.82 -6.85 8.75
C SER A 116 4.33 -5.69 9.62
N ALA A 117 4.86 -4.48 9.40
CA ALA A 117 4.45 -3.28 10.12
C ALA A 117 2.97 -2.92 9.86
N ARG A 118 2.50 -3.07 8.61
CA ARG A 118 1.09 -2.86 8.28
C ARG A 118 0.20 -3.87 8.99
N ARG A 119 0.58 -5.13 9.00
CA ARG A 119 -0.17 -6.18 9.69
C ARG A 119 -0.23 -5.92 11.19
N ALA A 120 0.88 -5.59 11.82
CA ALA A 120 0.94 -5.25 13.24
C ALA A 120 0.07 -4.04 13.59
N ALA A 121 0.10 -2.99 12.76
CA ALA A 121 -0.75 -1.82 12.92
C ALA A 121 -2.25 -2.16 12.79
N ALA A 122 -2.60 -3.00 11.84
CA ALA A 122 -3.97 -3.46 11.68
C ALA A 122 -4.45 -4.28 12.90
N GLU A 123 -3.64 -5.20 13.39
CA GLU A 123 -3.97 -5.98 14.60
C GLU A 123 -4.18 -5.08 15.82
N GLU A 124 -3.33 -4.08 16.01
CA GLU A 124 -3.48 -3.09 17.08
C GLU A 124 -4.81 -2.31 16.99
N ILE A 125 -5.17 -1.88 15.79
CA ILE A 125 -6.41 -1.12 15.54
C ILE A 125 -7.64 -2.01 15.70
N LEU A 126 -7.56 -3.25 15.26
CA LEU A 126 -8.67 -4.21 15.29
C LEU A 126 -8.80 -4.93 16.63
N ALA A 127 -7.84 -4.80 17.54
CA ALA A 127 -7.85 -5.46 18.84
C ALA A 127 -9.15 -5.28 19.64
N PRO A 128 -9.82 -4.10 19.65
CA PRO A 128 -11.09 -3.93 20.35
C PRO A 128 -12.28 -4.71 19.78
N LEU A 129 -12.17 -5.21 18.54
CA LEU A 129 -13.26 -5.91 17.86
C LEU A 129 -13.25 -7.41 18.18
N SER A 130 -14.45 -7.97 18.40
CA SER A 130 -14.66 -9.42 18.46
C SER A 130 -14.42 -10.07 17.10
N ALA A 131 -14.30 -11.40 17.06
CA ALA A 131 -14.18 -12.16 15.81
C ALA A 131 -15.35 -11.88 14.85
N ASP A 132 -16.57 -11.90 15.34
CA ASP A 132 -17.77 -11.64 14.55
C ASP A 132 -17.78 -10.21 14.00
N GLN A 133 -17.38 -9.22 14.80
CA GLN A 133 -17.26 -7.83 14.37
C GLN A 133 -16.19 -7.65 13.29
N ARG A 134 -15.06 -8.36 13.39
CA ARG A 134 -14.00 -8.34 12.37
C ARG A 134 -14.49 -8.95 11.05
N GLU A 135 -15.29 -10.01 11.11
CA GLU A 135 -15.89 -10.64 9.92
C GLU A 135 -16.85 -9.69 9.22
N VAL A 136 -17.73 -9.04 9.98
CA VAL A 136 -18.66 -8.02 9.44
C VAL A 136 -17.89 -6.86 8.82
N LEU A 137 -16.87 -6.34 9.50
CA LEU A 137 -16.02 -5.26 8.98
C LEU A 137 -15.30 -5.68 7.70
N GLY A 138 -14.80 -6.92 7.64
CA GLY A 138 -14.15 -7.47 6.44
C GLY A 138 -15.07 -7.48 5.23
N GLY A 139 -16.33 -7.93 5.41
CA GLY A 139 -17.34 -7.89 4.36
C GLY A 139 -17.68 -6.48 3.88
N LEU A 140 -17.81 -5.53 4.81
CA LEU A 140 -18.06 -4.12 4.47
C LEU A 140 -16.89 -3.48 3.73
N LEU A 141 -15.65 -3.75 4.17
CA LEU A 141 -14.46 -3.26 3.51
C LEU A 141 -14.30 -3.82 2.09
N SER A 142 -14.57 -5.12 1.88
CA SER A 142 -14.57 -5.72 0.55
C SER A 142 -15.57 -5.03 -0.38
N THR A 143 -16.76 -4.76 0.08
CA THR A 143 -17.77 -4.02 -0.71
C THR A 143 -17.30 -2.62 -1.10
N LEU A 144 -16.58 -1.93 -0.20
CA LEU A 144 -16.09 -0.57 -0.46
C LEU A 144 -14.86 -0.54 -1.37
N VAL A 145 -13.99 -1.54 -1.27
CA VAL A 145 -12.73 -1.60 -2.03
C VAL A 145 -12.95 -2.20 -3.43
N ASP A 146 -13.68 -3.29 -3.50
CA ASP A 146 -13.85 -4.06 -4.74
C ASP A 146 -15.08 -3.63 -5.55
N GLY A 147 -15.97 -2.85 -4.94
CA GLY A 147 -17.23 -2.43 -5.52
C GLY A 147 -18.31 -3.53 -5.51
N PRO A 148 -19.54 -3.18 -5.84
CA PRO A 148 -20.64 -4.15 -5.88
C PRO A 148 -20.44 -5.10 -7.07
N GLY A 149 -20.09 -6.37 -6.78
CA GLY A 149 -20.02 -7.44 -7.77
C GLY A 149 -18.63 -7.97 -8.11
N ALA A 150 -17.57 -7.61 -7.39
CA ALA A 150 -16.29 -8.29 -7.54
C ALA A 150 -16.44 -9.75 -7.07
N PRO A 151 -16.00 -10.75 -7.88
CA PRO A 151 -16.01 -12.14 -7.45
C PRO A 151 -14.99 -12.36 -6.34
N HIS A 152 -15.40 -13.12 -5.34
CA HIS A 152 -14.55 -13.58 -4.24
C HIS A 152 -13.50 -14.58 -4.72
#